data_7cd3cd32c727ae67eb434369e54d9320
#
_entry.id   7cd3cd32c727ae67eb434369e54d9320
#
_cell.length_a   1.000
_cell.length_b   1.000
_cell.length_c   1.000
_cell.angle_alpha   90.00
_cell.angle_beta   90.00
_cell.angle_gamma   90.00
#
_symmetry.space_group_name_H-M   'P 1'
#
loop_
_entity.id
_entity.type
_entity.pdbx_description
1 polymer ?
#
loop_
_entity_poly.entity_id
_entity_poly.type
_entity_poly.pdbx_seq_one_letter_code
_entity_poly.pdbx_strand_id
1 'polypeptide(L)'
;MLVTLPEAKEYLRVDAEDEDILILNLIGAAQEICMDVARVSEESDFADDLENAKAAVLYTVAYLYEHREEADHRGLILTLRALLFGVRREGF
;
A
#
# COMPACT_ATOMS: atom_id res chain seq x y z
N MET A 1 4.58 -4.76 9.51
CA MET A 1 3.91 -4.12 8.38
C MET A 1 3.31 -2.79 8.80
N LEU A 2 3.26 -1.85 7.88
CA LEU A 2 2.74 -0.51 8.17
C LEU A 2 1.24 -0.51 8.46
N VAL A 3 0.50 -1.44 7.86
CA VAL A 3 -0.94 -1.52 7.98
C VAL A 3 -1.31 -2.88 8.54
N THR A 4 -2.21 -2.89 9.52
CA THR A 4 -2.70 -4.14 10.11
C THR A 4 -3.93 -4.64 9.38
N LEU A 5 -4.27 -5.92 9.59
CA LEU A 5 -5.48 -6.49 9.02
C LEU A 5 -6.74 -5.72 9.45
N PRO A 6 -6.93 -5.41 10.75
CA PRO A 6 -8.10 -4.63 11.14
C PRO A 6 -8.18 -3.26 10.47
N GLU A 7 -7.05 -2.57 10.31
CA GLU A 7 -7.04 -1.28 9.63
C GLU A 7 -7.47 -1.41 8.18
N ALA A 8 -6.95 -2.42 7.47
CA ALA A 8 -7.31 -2.65 6.08
C ALA A 8 -8.79 -3.01 5.94
N LYS A 9 -9.30 -3.86 6.82
CA LYS A 9 -10.69 -4.26 6.78
C LYS A 9 -11.62 -3.08 7.02
N GLU A 10 -11.27 -2.22 7.96
CA GLU A 10 -12.05 -1.02 8.21
C GLU A 10 -12.05 -0.09 7.00
N TYR A 11 -10.89 0.09 6.39
CA TYR A 11 -10.78 0.92 5.20
C TYR A 11 -11.61 0.38 4.04
N LEU A 12 -11.61 -0.95 3.88
CA LEU A 12 -12.38 -1.62 2.82
C LEU A 12 -13.85 -1.82 3.17
N ARG A 13 -14.22 -1.60 4.43
CA ARG A 13 -15.56 -1.83 4.97
C ARG A 13 -15.96 -3.30 4.85
N VAL A 14 -15.03 -4.17 5.20
CA VAL A 14 -15.23 -5.61 5.19
C VAL A 14 -15.28 -6.10 6.65
N ASP A 15 -16.39 -6.71 7.05
CA ASP A 15 -16.53 -7.21 8.42
C ASP A 15 -16.32 -8.72 8.54
N ALA A 16 -16.59 -9.46 7.45
CA ALA A 16 -16.51 -10.91 7.46
C ALA A 16 -15.05 -11.40 7.48
N GLU A 17 -14.87 -12.63 7.93
CA GLU A 17 -13.55 -13.24 8.01
C GLU A 17 -13.17 -14.02 6.75
N ASP A 18 -14.10 -14.15 5.81
CA ASP A 18 -13.92 -15.00 4.63
C ASP A 18 -12.73 -14.58 3.77
N GLU A 19 -12.37 -13.32 3.79
CA GLU A 19 -11.30 -12.80 2.94
C GLU A 19 -10.07 -12.36 3.73
N ASP A 20 -9.95 -12.75 5.00
CA ASP A 20 -8.84 -12.30 5.82
C ASP A 20 -7.47 -12.67 5.23
N ILE A 21 -7.33 -13.91 4.74
CA ILE A 21 -6.07 -14.34 4.15
C ILE A 21 -5.78 -13.56 2.86
N LEU A 22 -6.79 -13.35 2.04
CA LEU A 22 -6.62 -12.55 0.82
C LEU A 22 -6.17 -11.14 1.18
N ILE A 23 -6.83 -10.52 2.16
CA ILE A 23 -6.51 -9.14 2.54
C ILE A 23 -5.10 -9.05 3.12
N LEU A 24 -4.69 -10.03 3.94
CA LEU A 24 -3.32 -10.07 4.45
C LEU A 24 -2.30 -10.13 3.31
N ASN A 25 -2.57 -10.95 2.31
CA ASN A 25 -1.69 -11.03 1.15
C ASN A 25 -1.64 -9.72 0.38
N LEU A 26 -2.78 -9.04 0.25
CA LEU A 26 -2.83 -7.75 -0.42
C LEU A 26 -2.05 -6.68 0.35
N ILE A 27 -2.11 -6.71 1.68
CA ILE A 27 -1.33 -5.78 2.50
C ILE A 27 0.16 -5.95 2.23
N GLY A 28 0.64 -7.19 2.20
CA GLY A 28 2.04 -7.47 1.91
C GLY A 28 2.45 -6.98 0.53
N ALA A 29 1.63 -7.29 -0.47
CA ALA A 29 1.91 -6.84 -1.84
C ALA A 29 1.86 -5.32 -1.95
N ALA A 30 0.89 -4.69 -1.29
CA ALA A 30 0.75 -3.24 -1.32
C ALA A 30 1.95 -2.54 -0.71
N GLN A 31 2.44 -3.06 0.42
CA GLN A 31 3.61 -2.48 1.06
C GLN A 31 4.84 -2.59 0.16
N GLU A 32 5.05 -3.73 -0.48
CA GLU A 32 6.17 -3.89 -1.41
C GLU A 32 6.08 -2.90 -2.56
N ILE A 33 4.90 -2.71 -3.13
CA ILE A 33 4.72 -1.75 -4.22
C ILE A 33 5.06 -0.34 -3.74
N CYS A 34 4.58 0.04 -2.56
CA CYS A 34 4.84 1.37 -2.02
C CYS A 34 6.33 1.57 -1.73
N MET A 35 7.01 0.56 -1.21
CA MET A 35 8.43 0.64 -0.96
C MET A 35 9.21 0.79 -2.27
N ASP A 36 8.81 0.08 -3.31
CA ASP A 36 9.44 0.21 -4.63
C ASP A 36 9.26 1.61 -5.20
N VAL A 37 8.04 2.16 -5.11
CA VAL A 37 7.77 3.50 -5.61
C VAL A 37 8.57 4.55 -4.83
N ALA A 38 8.66 4.39 -3.52
CA ALA A 38 9.39 5.31 -2.66
C ALA A 38 10.90 5.10 -2.73
N ARG A 39 11.35 4.00 -3.33
CA ARG A 39 12.75 3.65 -3.42
C ARG A 39 13.40 3.47 -2.06
N VAL A 40 12.68 2.82 -1.16
CA VAL A 40 13.19 2.49 0.17
C VAL A 40 13.31 0.97 0.27
N SER A 41 14.25 0.50 1.05
CA SER A 41 14.51 -0.93 1.19
C SER A 41 13.99 -1.49 2.50
N GLU A 42 13.66 -0.64 3.45
CA GLU A 42 13.18 -1.07 4.76
C GLU A 42 11.95 -0.27 5.17
N GLU A 43 11.06 -0.95 5.89
CA GLU A 43 9.83 -0.33 6.40
C GLU A 43 10.14 0.89 7.28
N SER A 44 11.22 0.82 8.06
CA SER A 44 11.60 1.91 8.95
C SER A 44 11.95 3.20 8.21
N ASP A 45 12.23 3.10 6.91
CA ASP A 45 12.50 4.29 6.11
C ASP A 45 11.30 5.22 5.99
N PHE A 46 10.10 4.73 6.33
CA PHE A 46 8.89 5.54 6.34
C PHE A 46 8.62 6.23 7.68
N ALA A 47 9.49 6.05 8.68
CA ALA A 47 9.22 6.52 10.04
C ALA A 47 8.93 8.02 10.13
N ASP A 48 9.60 8.82 9.29
CA ASP A 48 9.44 10.28 9.33
C ASP A 48 8.15 10.77 8.66
N ASP A 49 7.48 9.91 7.90
CA ASP A 49 6.25 10.28 7.20
C ASP A 49 5.26 9.12 7.23
N LEU A 50 5.08 8.58 8.41
CA LEU A 50 4.34 7.35 8.60
C LEU A 50 2.88 7.44 8.15
N GLU A 51 2.22 8.56 8.41
CA GLU A 51 0.82 8.69 8.03
C GLU A 51 0.61 8.66 6.52
N ASN A 52 1.48 9.34 5.78
CA ASN A 52 1.41 9.29 4.32
C ASN A 52 1.72 7.90 3.80
N ALA A 53 2.69 7.22 4.42
CA ALA A 53 3.04 5.86 4.02
C ALA A 53 1.87 4.91 4.26
N LYS A 54 1.21 5.01 5.42
CA LYS A 54 0.04 4.18 5.72
C LYS A 54 -1.11 4.47 4.76
N ALA A 55 -1.35 5.73 4.46
CA ALA A 55 -2.39 6.10 3.50
C ALA A 55 -2.11 5.52 2.12
N ALA A 56 -0.87 5.56 1.69
CA ALA A 56 -0.47 4.99 0.40
C ALA A 56 -0.68 3.47 0.37
N VAL A 57 -0.31 2.77 1.45
CA VAL A 57 -0.51 1.33 1.51
C VAL A 57 -2.00 0.99 1.52
N LEU A 58 -2.81 1.71 2.29
CA LEU A 58 -4.26 1.48 2.32
C LEU A 58 -4.89 1.73 0.96
N TYR A 59 -4.50 2.81 0.30
CA TYR A 59 -4.97 3.09 -1.06
C TYR A 59 -4.64 1.94 -2.00
N THR A 60 -3.42 1.44 -1.90
CA THR A 60 -2.95 0.35 -2.76
C THR A 60 -3.71 -0.95 -2.47
N VAL A 61 -3.96 -1.25 -1.18
CA VAL A 61 -4.76 -2.42 -0.81
C VAL A 61 -6.14 -2.34 -1.45
N ALA A 62 -6.79 -1.18 -1.33
CA ALA A 62 -8.12 -1.00 -1.92
C ALA A 62 -8.09 -1.13 -3.43
N TYR A 63 -7.09 -0.56 -4.07
CA TYR A 63 -6.94 -0.67 -5.52
C TYR A 63 -6.78 -2.13 -5.94
N LEU A 64 -5.88 -2.86 -5.29
CA LEU A 64 -5.65 -4.26 -5.62
C LEU A 64 -6.88 -5.13 -5.33
N TYR A 65 -7.59 -4.80 -4.25
CA TYR A 65 -8.80 -5.52 -3.89
C TYR A 65 -9.88 -5.38 -4.96
N GLU A 66 -10.03 -4.18 -5.53
CA GLU A 66 -11.05 -3.88 -6.53
C GLU A 66 -10.64 -4.25 -7.95
N HIS A 67 -9.35 -4.36 -8.21
CA HIS A 67 -8.82 -4.60 -9.57
C HIS A 67 -8.00 -5.89 -9.65
N ARG A 68 -8.45 -6.93 -8.97
CA ARG A 68 -7.68 -8.17 -8.85
C ARG A 68 -7.37 -8.83 -10.19
N GLU A 69 -8.19 -8.60 -11.19
CA GLU A 69 -8.04 -9.26 -12.50
C GLU A 69 -7.33 -8.39 -13.51
N GLU A 70 -6.96 -7.18 -13.16
CA GLU A 70 -6.28 -6.28 -14.08
C GLU A 70 -4.78 -6.41 -13.96
N ALA A 71 -4.09 -6.34 -15.09
CA ALA A 71 -2.64 -6.46 -15.13
C ALA A 71 -1.93 -5.10 -15.20
N ASP A 72 -2.64 -4.04 -15.60
CA ASP A 72 -2.03 -2.73 -15.78
C ASP A 72 -2.29 -1.84 -14.58
N HIS A 73 -1.24 -1.55 -13.84
CA HIS A 73 -1.32 -0.70 -12.65
C HIS A 73 -0.66 0.66 -12.86
N ARG A 74 -0.59 1.13 -14.11
CA ARG A 74 0.07 2.40 -14.41
C ARG A 74 -0.55 3.56 -13.64
N GLY A 75 -1.87 3.64 -13.57
CA GLY A 75 -2.55 4.68 -12.82
C GLY A 75 -2.24 4.62 -11.34
N LEU A 76 -2.18 3.40 -10.79
CA LEU A 76 -1.81 3.21 -9.40
C LEU A 76 -0.41 3.75 -9.13
N ILE A 77 0.56 3.38 -9.95
CA ILE A 77 1.94 3.81 -9.76
C ILE A 77 2.06 5.33 -9.82
N LEU A 78 1.37 5.96 -10.75
CA LEU A 78 1.40 7.42 -10.86
C LEU A 78 0.82 8.09 -9.61
N THR A 79 -0.29 7.55 -9.10
CA THR A 79 -0.88 8.06 -7.87
C THR A 79 0.07 7.88 -6.68
N LEU A 80 0.70 6.73 -6.58
CA LEU A 80 1.62 6.46 -5.49
C LEU A 80 2.86 7.36 -5.55
N ARG A 81 3.34 7.67 -6.74
CA ARG A 81 4.46 8.62 -6.87
C ARG A 81 4.08 9.97 -6.28
N ALA A 82 2.84 10.41 -6.51
CA ALA A 82 2.39 11.67 -5.92
C ALA A 82 2.26 11.58 -4.40
N LEU A 83 1.65 10.51 -3.90
CA LEU A 83 1.44 10.32 -2.47
C LEU A 83 2.75 10.16 -1.70
N LEU A 84 3.73 9.52 -2.30
CA LEU A 84 5.00 9.20 -1.65
C LEU A 84 6.13 10.14 -2.04
N PHE A 85 5.82 11.23 -2.73
CA PHE A 85 6.84 12.14 -3.24
C PHE A 85 7.79 12.62 -2.15
N GLY A 86 7.26 12.98 -0.99
CA GLY A 86 8.07 13.48 0.11
C GLY A 86 8.92 12.42 0.78
N VAL A 87 8.63 11.13 0.54
CA VAL A 87 9.33 10.00 1.16
C VAL A 87 10.35 9.38 0.21
N ARG A 88 10.13 9.55 -1.10
CA ARG A 88 10.95 8.89 -2.11
C ARG A 88 12.43 9.25 -1.97
N ARG A 89 13.26 8.23 -2.09
CA ARG A 89 14.71 8.42 -2.12
C ARG A 89 15.15 8.96 -3.46
N GLU A 90 15.99 9.97 -3.44
CA GLU A 90 16.59 10.50 -4.65
C GLU A 90 17.96 9.86 -4.88
N GLY A 91 18.62 10.21 -5.95
CA GLY A 91 19.94 9.69 -6.23
C GLY A 91 19.93 8.43 -7.07
N PHE A 92 18.88 8.24 -7.74
CA PHE A 92 18.75 7.18 -8.71
C PHE A 92 19.38 7.57 -10.03
#